data_4af3475f8e83963efa7b9bd6cd9b0c2e
#
_entry.id   4af3475f8e83963efa7b9bd6cd9b0c2e
#
_cell.length_a   1.000
_cell.length_b   1.000
_cell.length_c   1.000
_cell.angle_alpha   90.00
_cell.angle_beta   90.00
_cell.angle_gamma   90.00
#
_symmetry.space_group_name_H-M   'P 1'
#
loop_
_entity.id
_entity.type
_entity.pdbx_description
1 polymer ?
#
loop_
_entity_poly.entity_id
_entity_poly.type
_entity_poly.pdbx_seq_one_letter_code
_entity_poly.pdbx_strand_id
1 'polypeptide(L)'
;MTKSEQFDPWPRFLMCRPQHFAVTYSINPWMDPAAWRESRDALHATAARQWQGLYRALCAGGASVELVEPQDGLPDLVFTANSAVVLDGKALLARFRHSERQGEEPVFAAAFHALRTRGLIGEVVTLPPGVTLEGAGDCLWDAHRRLFWMGCGFRSGVEAREVVTAQFGVPCVALPLADPAFY
;
A
#
# COMPACT_ATOMS: atom_id res chain seq x y z
N MET A 1 -33.93 7.70 12.17
CA MET A 1 -33.50 8.35 10.91
C MET A 1 -32.19 7.70 10.50
N THR A 2 -32.23 6.73 9.63
CA THR A 2 -31.08 6.04 9.06
C THR A 2 -30.31 7.03 8.18
N LYS A 3 -29.07 7.37 8.55
CA LYS A 3 -28.15 8.03 7.64
C LYS A 3 -28.00 7.10 6.43
N SER A 4 -28.54 7.52 5.28
CA SER A 4 -28.18 6.90 4.01
C SER A 4 -26.65 7.03 3.88
N GLU A 5 -25.97 5.90 3.89
CA GLU A 5 -24.56 5.83 3.49
C GLU A 5 -24.49 6.37 2.07
N GLN A 6 -24.09 7.62 1.96
CA GLN A 6 -23.81 8.25 0.68
C GLN A 6 -22.50 7.64 0.21
N PHE A 7 -22.60 6.52 -0.51
CA PHE A 7 -21.46 5.96 -1.23
C PHE A 7 -20.94 7.05 -2.17
N ASP A 8 -19.74 7.52 -1.91
CA ASP A 8 -19.02 8.37 -2.87
C ASP A 8 -18.84 7.51 -4.14
N PRO A 9 -19.47 7.85 -5.28
CA PRO A 9 -19.38 7.02 -6.49
C PRO A 9 -17.98 7.01 -7.10
N TRP A 10 -17.08 7.85 -6.60
CA TRP A 10 -15.75 8.03 -7.12
C TRP A 10 -14.70 7.28 -6.28
N PRO A 11 -13.71 6.64 -6.92
CA PRO A 11 -12.66 5.94 -6.19
C PRO A 11 -11.84 6.93 -5.35
N ARG A 12 -11.42 6.45 -4.18
CA ARG A 12 -10.52 7.17 -3.29
C ARG A 12 -9.17 6.48 -3.25
N PHE A 13 -8.11 7.25 -3.41
CA PHE A 13 -6.73 6.76 -3.39
C PHE A 13 -5.96 7.38 -2.23
N LEU A 14 -5.04 6.61 -1.66
CA LEU A 14 -4.02 7.10 -0.76
C LEU A 14 -2.72 7.25 -1.55
N MET A 15 -2.09 8.42 -1.49
CA MET A 15 -0.82 8.68 -2.16
C MET A 15 0.18 9.36 -1.20
N CYS A 16 1.47 9.20 -1.46
CA CYS A 16 2.53 9.95 -0.79
C CYS A 16 3.41 10.62 -1.84
N ARG A 17 3.77 11.89 -1.61
CA ARG A 17 4.67 12.61 -2.54
C ARG A 17 6.07 12.01 -2.53
N PRO A 18 6.78 11.97 -3.67
CA PRO A 18 8.11 11.38 -3.76
C PRO A 18 9.21 12.33 -3.28
N GLN A 19 8.94 13.17 -2.26
CA GLN A 19 9.89 14.18 -1.77
C GLN A 19 11.17 13.57 -1.25
N HIS A 20 11.07 12.41 -0.58
CA HIS A 20 12.20 11.68 -0.01
C HIS A 20 12.47 10.35 -0.74
N PHE A 21 11.80 10.14 -1.90
CA PHE A 21 12.00 8.93 -2.68
C PHE A 21 13.44 8.79 -3.14
N ALA A 22 14.03 7.64 -2.87
CA ALA A 22 15.39 7.29 -3.25
C ALA A 22 15.55 5.76 -3.29
N VAL A 23 16.52 5.27 -4.05
CA VAL A 23 16.94 3.86 -4.02
C VAL A 23 18.24 3.77 -3.24
N THR A 24 18.13 3.56 -1.93
CA THR A 24 19.27 3.57 -0.99
C THR A 24 19.70 2.19 -0.53
N TYR A 25 18.84 1.20 -0.73
CA TYR A 25 19.05 -0.21 -0.42
C TYR A 25 18.51 -1.10 -1.53
N SER A 26 18.73 -2.40 -1.45
CA SER A 26 18.22 -3.37 -2.42
C SER A 26 17.53 -4.52 -1.68
N ILE A 27 16.21 -4.62 -1.81
CA ILE A 27 15.38 -5.70 -1.26
C ILE A 27 14.68 -6.51 -2.37
N ASN A 28 14.89 -6.14 -3.62
CA ASN A 28 14.39 -6.83 -4.79
C ASN A 28 15.32 -6.64 -6.00
N PRO A 29 15.18 -7.46 -7.07
CA PRO A 29 16.07 -7.41 -8.23
C PRO A 29 16.05 -6.10 -9.03
N TRP A 30 15.04 -5.26 -8.85
CA TRP A 30 14.84 -4.01 -9.60
C TRP A 30 15.51 -2.81 -8.95
N MET A 31 15.94 -2.93 -7.70
CA MET A 31 16.57 -1.84 -6.96
C MET A 31 18.08 -1.84 -7.18
N ASP A 32 18.58 -0.77 -7.79
CA ASP A 32 20.01 -0.52 -7.99
C ASP A 32 20.43 0.80 -7.34
N PRO A 33 20.95 0.76 -6.09
CA PRO A 33 21.43 1.95 -5.40
C PRO A 33 22.65 2.62 -6.07
N ALA A 34 23.43 1.89 -6.87
CA ALA A 34 24.59 2.46 -7.57
C ALA A 34 24.10 3.32 -8.74
N ALA A 35 23.25 2.77 -9.60
CA ALA A 35 22.63 3.52 -10.70
C ALA A 35 21.82 4.73 -10.21
N TRP A 36 21.15 4.60 -9.07
CA TRP A 36 20.46 5.74 -8.44
C TRP A 36 21.42 6.87 -8.08
N ARG A 37 22.55 6.57 -7.44
CA ARG A 37 23.55 7.59 -7.03
C ARG A 37 24.15 8.34 -8.21
N GLU A 38 24.36 7.66 -9.33
CA GLU A 38 24.93 8.27 -10.56
C GLU A 38 24.01 9.32 -11.19
N SER A 39 22.69 9.14 -11.06
CA SER A 39 21.69 9.98 -11.74
C SER A 39 20.62 10.53 -10.79
N ARG A 40 20.92 10.66 -9.50
CA ARG A 40 20.00 10.97 -8.42
C ARG A 40 19.03 12.11 -8.75
N ASP A 41 19.56 13.28 -9.10
CA ASP A 41 18.72 14.48 -9.27
C ASP A 41 17.80 14.35 -10.51
N ALA A 42 18.28 13.75 -11.58
CA ALA A 42 17.48 13.52 -12.79
C ALA A 42 16.38 12.47 -12.55
N LEU A 43 16.70 11.38 -11.85
CA LEU A 43 15.73 10.33 -11.50
C LEU A 43 14.68 10.86 -10.52
N HIS A 44 15.08 11.60 -9.50
CA HIS A 44 14.16 12.21 -8.53
C HIS A 44 13.23 13.22 -9.21
N ALA A 45 13.77 14.10 -10.07
CA ALA A 45 12.95 15.05 -10.84
C ALA A 45 11.97 14.32 -11.77
N THR A 46 12.38 13.18 -12.32
CA THR A 46 11.51 12.36 -13.17
C THR A 46 10.39 11.72 -12.35
N ALA A 47 10.71 11.12 -11.20
CA ALA A 47 9.72 10.56 -10.29
C ALA A 47 8.70 11.61 -9.84
N ALA A 48 9.16 12.82 -9.49
CA ALA A 48 8.28 13.93 -9.09
C ALA A 48 7.32 14.35 -10.23
N ARG A 49 7.82 14.45 -11.47
CA ARG A 49 6.95 14.78 -12.63
C ARG A 49 5.93 13.69 -12.92
N GLN A 50 6.34 12.41 -12.88
CA GLN A 50 5.45 11.27 -13.14
C GLN A 50 4.39 11.16 -12.04
N TRP A 51 4.77 11.31 -10.78
CA TRP A 51 3.84 11.35 -9.66
C TRP A 51 2.80 12.47 -9.83
N GLN A 52 3.25 13.68 -10.17
CA GLN A 52 2.34 14.82 -10.37
C GLN A 52 1.41 14.59 -11.57
N GLY A 53 1.88 13.90 -12.62
CA GLY A 53 1.07 13.50 -13.76
C GLY A 53 -0.04 12.53 -13.35
N LEU A 54 0.31 11.49 -12.59
CA LEU A 54 -0.65 10.52 -12.05
C LEU A 54 -1.68 11.18 -11.14
N TYR A 55 -1.23 12.01 -10.18
CA TYR A 55 -2.11 12.75 -9.27
C TYR A 55 -3.15 13.57 -10.03
N ARG A 56 -2.70 14.34 -11.05
CA ARG A 56 -3.60 15.16 -11.88
C ARG A 56 -4.58 14.30 -12.66
N ALA A 57 -4.13 13.20 -13.23
CA ALA A 57 -4.99 12.29 -14.00
C ALA A 57 -6.08 11.66 -13.12
N LEU A 58 -5.75 11.22 -11.90
CA LEU A 58 -6.71 10.70 -10.95
C LEU A 58 -7.76 11.76 -10.57
N CYS A 59 -7.32 12.96 -10.21
CA CYS A 59 -8.23 14.06 -9.87
C CYS A 59 -9.11 14.47 -11.05
N ALA A 60 -8.55 14.56 -12.26
CA ALA A 60 -9.31 14.87 -13.46
C ALA A 60 -10.33 13.79 -13.82
N GLY A 61 -10.05 12.53 -13.49
CA GLY A 61 -10.97 11.40 -13.59
C GLY A 61 -12.04 11.35 -12.50
N GLY A 62 -12.09 12.34 -11.59
CA GLY A 62 -13.06 12.41 -10.51
C GLY A 62 -12.67 11.70 -9.22
N ALA A 63 -11.49 11.08 -9.15
CA ALA A 63 -11.06 10.41 -7.93
C ALA A 63 -10.72 11.41 -6.81
N SER A 64 -11.03 11.02 -5.57
CA SER A 64 -10.53 11.69 -4.37
C SER A 64 -9.15 11.15 -4.01
N VAL A 65 -8.20 12.02 -3.68
CA VAL A 65 -6.85 11.62 -3.27
C VAL A 65 -6.54 12.15 -1.88
N GLU A 66 -6.27 11.23 -0.97
CA GLU A 66 -5.74 11.51 0.37
C GLU A 66 -4.22 11.44 0.33
N LEU A 67 -3.55 12.31 1.07
CA LEU A 67 -2.09 12.37 1.08
C LEU A 67 -1.53 11.94 2.43
N VAL A 68 -0.53 11.08 2.39
CA VAL A 68 0.40 10.83 3.50
C VAL A 68 1.55 11.82 3.39
N GLU A 69 1.92 12.44 4.49
CA GLU A 69 3.08 13.34 4.52
C GLU A 69 4.37 12.52 4.36
N PRO A 70 5.22 12.85 3.37
CA PRO A 70 6.49 12.18 3.17
C PRO A 70 7.42 12.43 4.36
N GLN A 71 8.21 11.40 4.71
CA GLN A 71 9.13 11.48 5.85
C GLN A 71 10.55 11.19 5.43
N ASP A 72 11.50 11.95 5.98
CA ASP A 72 12.92 11.70 5.77
C ASP A 72 13.31 10.33 6.31
N GLY A 73 14.20 9.65 5.62
CA GLY A 73 14.63 8.30 5.98
C GLY A 73 13.65 7.17 5.60
N LEU A 74 12.49 7.49 5.01
CA LEU A 74 11.51 6.51 4.54
C LEU A 74 11.28 6.65 3.02
N PRO A 75 12.25 6.26 2.19
CA PRO A 75 12.20 6.51 0.74
C PRO A 75 11.05 5.77 0.04
N ASP A 76 10.65 4.60 0.54
CA ASP A 76 9.61 3.76 -0.07
C ASP A 76 8.19 4.10 0.41
N LEU A 77 8.02 5.11 1.28
CA LEU A 77 6.70 5.58 1.72
C LEU A 77 5.79 6.01 0.56
N VAL A 78 6.37 6.31 -0.60
CA VAL A 78 5.67 6.62 -1.85
C VAL A 78 4.82 5.46 -2.37
N PHE A 79 5.15 4.21 -1.99
CA PHE A 79 4.44 3.00 -2.43
C PHE A 79 3.26 2.67 -1.50
N THR A 80 2.29 3.55 -1.47
CA THR A 80 1.13 3.48 -0.56
C THR A 80 0.23 2.25 -0.77
N ALA A 81 0.30 1.58 -1.93
CA ALA A 81 -0.37 0.30 -2.14
C ALA A 81 0.08 -0.78 -1.14
N ASN A 82 1.33 -0.71 -0.68
CA ASN A 82 1.87 -1.63 0.32
C ASN A 82 1.39 -1.35 1.75
N SER A 83 0.65 -0.27 2.00
CA SER A 83 0.30 0.17 3.35
C SER A 83 -0.82 -0.63 4.02
N ALA A 84 -1.76 -1.14 3.24
CA ALA A 84 -2.92 -1.89 3.75
C ALA A 84 -3.65 -2.65 2.65
N VAL A 85 -4.45 -3.65 3.06
CA VAL A 85 -5.55 -4.18 2.26
C VAL A 85 -6.82 -3.46 2.70
N VAL A 86 -7.57 -2.89 1.75
CA VAL A 86 -8.80 -2.15 2.05
C VAL A 86 -9.97 -2.75 1.27
N LEU A 87 -11.05 -3.07 1.97
CA LEU A 87 -12.31 -3.50 1.38
C LEU A 87 -13.48 -3.08 2.30
N ASP A 88 -14.55 -2.57 1.72
CA ASP A 88 -15.80 -2.23 2.41
C ASP A 88 -15.59 -1.36 3.68
N GLY A 89 -14.71 -0.37 3.60
CA GLY A 89 -14.41 0.55 4.70
C GLY A 89 -13.54 -0.03 5.83
N LYS A 90 -13.05 -1.26 5.69
CA LYS A 90 -12.09 -1.87 6.62
C LYS A 90 -10.70 -1.83 6.01
N ALA A 91 -9.70 -1.42 6.78
CA ALA A 91 -8.29 -1.43 6.44
C ALA A 91 -7.52 -2.42 7.33
N LEU A 92 -6.95 -3.46 6.73
CA LEU A 92 -5.97 -4.34 7.38
C LEU A 92 -4.58 -3.81 7.07
N LEU A 93 -3.92 -3.24 8.08
CA LEU A 93 -2.61 -2.59 7.94
C LEU A 93 -1.52 -3.60 7.60
N ALA A 94 -0.60 -3.19 6.77
CA ALA A 94 0.58 -3.98 6.42
C ALA A 94 1.52 -4.17 7.62
N ARG A 95 2.31 -5.24 7.53
CA ARG A 95 3.54 -5.46 8.31
C ARG A 95 4.63 -5.90 7.35
N PHE A 96 5.68 -5.11 7.28
CA PHE A 96 6.78 -5.33 6.36
C PHE A 96 7.74 -6.40 6.84
N ARG A 97 8.16 -7.29 5.93
CA ARG A 97 9.18 -8.28 6.20
C ARG A 97 10.56 -7.63 6.31
N HIS A 98 10.87 -6.71 5.39
CA HIS A 98 12.15 -6.05 5.31
C HIS A 98 12.27 -4.92 6.33
N SER A 99 13.34 -4.94 7.13
CA SER A 99 13.60 -3.96 8.20
C SER A 99 13.66 -2.53 7.66
N GLU A 100 14.11 -2.38 6.42
CA GLU A 100 14.24 -1.10 5.72
C GLU A 100 12.89 -0.37 5.56
N ARG A 101 11.80 -1.15 5.53
CA ARG A 101 10.45 -0.60 5.38
C ARG A 101 9.62 -0.58 6.67
N GLN A 102 10.06 -1.23 7.73
CA GLN A 102 9.27 -1.31 8.98
C GLN A 102 9.03 0.07 9.62
N GLY A 103 9.90 1.05 9.37
CA GLY A 103 9.67 2.44 9.80
C GLY A 103 8.45 3.11 9.16
N GLU A 104 7.92 2.57 8.05
CA GLU A 104 6.71 3.07 7.38
C GLU A 104 5.43 2.67 8.12
N GLU A 105 5.43 1.56 8.87
CA GLU A 105 4.24 1.02 9.54
C GLU A 105 3.54 2.03 10.47
N PRO A 106 4.25 2.72 11.39
CA PRO A 106 3.60 3.70 12.25
C PRO A 106 3.08 4.93 11.48
N VAL A 107 3.71 5.30 10.36
CA VAL A 107 3.27 6.42 9.53
C VAL A 107 1.95 6.07 8.83
N PHE A 108 1.88 4.89 8.21
CA PHE A 108 0.65 4.41 7.59
C PHE A 108 -0.46 4.17 8.61
N ALA A 109 -0.13 3.60 9.78
CA ALA A 109 -1.11 3.43 10.85
C ALA A 109 -1.73 4.77 11.28
N ALA A 110 -0.91 5.80 11.49
CA ALA A 110 -1.39 7.14 11.81
C ALA A 110 -2.29 7.71 10.71
N ALA A 111 -1.92 7.54 9.43
CA ALA A 111 -2.72 7.99 8.30
C ALA A 111 -4.09 7.30 8.26
N PHE A 112 -4.16 5.97 8.39
CA PHE A 112 -5.43 5.24 8.40
C PHE A 112 -6.30 5.58 9.62
N HIS A 113 -5.71 5.80 10.80
CA HIS A 113 -6.46 6.29 11.96
C HIS A 113 -7.02 7.69 11.76
N ALA A 114 -6.28 8.59 11.10
CA ALA A 114 -6.79 9.91 10.72
C ALA A 114 -7.95 9.82 9.72
N LEU A 115 -7.86 8.92 8.72
CA LEU A 115 -8.96 8.64 7.78
C LEU A 115 -10.18 8.09 8.52
N ARG A 116 -10.01 7.21 9.50
CA ARG A 116 -11.09 6.70 10.34
C ARG A 116 -11.75 7.80 11.17
N THR A 117 -10.97 8.68 11.77
CA THR A 117 -11.51 9.82 12.55
C THR A 117 -12.36 10.76 11.67
N ARG A 118 -12.03 10.88 10.38
CA ARG A 118 -12.79 11.64 9.39
C ARG A 118 -13.99 10.88 8.81
N GLY A 119 -14.21 9.63 9.21
CA GLY A 119 -15.29 8.78 8.71
C GLY A 119 -15.09 8.22 7.30
N LEU A 120 -13.87 8.25 6.77
CA LEU A 120 -13.52 7.75 5.44
C LEU A 120 -13.18 6.25 5.46
N ILE A 121 -12.79 5.73 6.62
CA ILE A 121 -12.59 4.31 6.92
C ILE A 121 -13.39 4.01 8.19
N GLY A 122 -14.08 2.87 8.23
CA GLY A 122 -14.87 2.45 9.39
C GLY A 122 -14.02 1.71 10.43
N GLU A 123 -13.12 0.86 9.97
CA GLU A 123 -12.33 -0.01 10.84
C GLU A 123 -10.86 -0.07 10.39
N VAL A 124 -9.94 -0.02 11.34
CA VAL A 124 -8.50 -0.21 11.13
C VAL A 124 -8.04 -1.38 11.99
N VAL A 125 -7.48 -2.39 11.35
CA VAL A 125 -7.06 -3.66 11.96
C VAL A 125 -5.56 -3.86 11.74
N THR A 126 -4.89 -4.44 12.72
CA THR A 126 -3.47 -4.82 12.62
C THR A 126 -3.32 -6.32 12.47
N LEU A 127 -2.24 -6.74 11.82
CA LEU A 127 -1.87 -8.15 11.71
C LEU A 127 -1.44 -8.72 13.08
N PRO A 128 -1.68 -10.02 13.34
CA PRO A 128 -1.11 -10.70 14.49
C PRO A 128 0.44 -10.66 14.49
N PRO A 129 1.09 -10.75 15.66
CA PRO A 129 2.55 -10.83 15.72
C PRO A 129 3.10 -11.97 14.85
N GLY A 130 4.19 -11.68 14.13
CA GLY A 130 4.88 -12.67 13.28
C GLY A 130 4.29 -12.86 11.89
N VAL A 131 3.09 -12.35 11.59
CA VAL A 131 2.49 -12.40 10.26
C VAL A 131 2.94 -11.19 9.45
N THR A 132 3.44 -11.40 8.23
CA THR A 132 3.81 -10.32 7.30
C THR A 132 2.85 -10.28 6.11
N LEU A 133 2.47 -9.05 5.70
CA LEU A 133 1.62 -8.79 4.53
C LEU A 133 1.89 -7.37 4.04
N GLU A 134 2.22 -7.22 2.75
CA GLU A 134 2.50 -5.91 2.16
C GLU A 134 1.30 -5.35 1.38
N GLY A 135 0.16 -5.28 2.06
CA GLY A 135 -1.02 -4.57 1.60
C GLY A 135 -1.55 -5.03 0.24
N ALA A 136 -2.11 -4.09 -0.51
CA ALA A 136 -2.62 -4.32 -1.85
C ALA A 136 -1.50 -4.53 -2.90
N GLY A 137 -0.23 -4.36 -2.55
CA GLY A 137 0.90 -4.75 -3.38
C GLY A 137 0.95 -6.26 -3.60
N ASP A 138 0.55 -7.04 -2.60
CA ASP A 138 0.52 -8.51 -2.68
C ASP A 138 -0.89 -9.09 -2.65
N CYS A 139 -1.88 -8.38 -2.12
CA CYS A 139 -3.22 -8.91 -1.86
C CYS A 139 -4.28 -8.08 -2.60
N LEU A 140 -4.74 -8.61 -3.75
CA LEU A 140 -5.62 -7.92 -4.69
C LEU A 140 -7.05 -8.45 -4.59
N TRP A 141 -8.01 -7.54 -4.48
CA TRP A 141 -9.42 -7.86 -4.51
C TRP A 141 -9.93 -8.14 -5.92
N ASP A 142 -10.53 -9.31 -6.13
CA ASP A 142 -11.28 -9.67 -7.33
C ASP A 142 -12.77 -9.51 -7.06
N ALA A 143 -13.32 -8.39 -7.49
CA ALA A 143 -14.74 -8.07 -7.28
C ALA A 143 -15.68 -9.04 -8.02
N HIS A 144 -15.25 -9.57 -9.18
CA HIS A 144 -16.06 -10.49 -9.97
C HIS A 144 -16.21 -11.86 -9.29
N ARG A 145 -15.08 -12.38 -8.76
CA ARG A 145 -15.04 -13.69 -8.07
C ARG A 145 -15.31 -13.58 -6.57
N ARG A 146 -15.32 -12.35 -6.03
CA ARG A 146 -15.50 -12.07 -4.60
C ARG A 146 -14.48 -12.79 -3.73
N LEU A 147 -13.23 -12.70 -4.09
CA LEU A 147 -12.09 -13.26 -3.34
C LEU A 147 -10.85 -12.37 -3.45
N PHE A 148 -9.88 -12.62 -2.60
CA PHE A 148 -8.54 -12.05 -2.74
C PHE A 148 -7.57 -13.01 -3.41
N TRP A 149 -6.74 -12.48 -4.31
CA TRP A 149 -5.52 -13.13 -4.77
C TRP A 149 -4.35 -12.58 -3.99
N MET A 150 -3.56 -13.44 -3.35
CA MET A 150 -2.43 -13.02 -2.52
C MET A 150 -1.14 -13.69 -2.95
N GLY A 151 -0.19 -12.91 -3.50
CA GLY A 151 1.19 -13.35 -3.71
C GLY A 151 1.89 -13.57 -2.37
N CYS A 152 2.64 -14.65 -2.23
CA CYS A 152 3.38 -14.96 -1.02
C CYS A 152 4.75 -15.58 -1.28
N GLY A 153 5.65 -15.44 -0.30
CA GLY A 153 7.00 -16.02 -0.34
C GLY A 153 8.11 -14.99 -0.17
N PHE A 154 8.17 -13.96 -0.99
CA PHE A 154 9.24 -12.98 -0.92
C PHE A 154 9.04 -11.96 0.20
N ARG A 155 7.87 -11.38 0.33
CA ARG A 155 7.58 -10.34 1.34
C ARG A 155 6.34 -10.65 2.19
N SER A 156 5.27 -11.18 1.64
CA SER A 156 4.10 -11.62 2.41
C SER A 156 4.21 -13.11 2.79
N GLY A 157 3.87 -13.44 4.02
CA GLY A 157 3.81 -14.82 4.51
C GLY A 157 2.52 -15.52 4.07
N VAL A 158 2.57 -16.82 3.82
CA VAL A 158 1.39 -17.61 3.41
C VAL A 158 0.30 -17.63 4.49
N GLU A 159 0.68 -17.51 5.75
CA GLU A 159 -0.20 -17.45 6.93
C GLU A 159 -1.11 -16.20 6.92
N ALA A 160 -0.72 -15.12 6.23
CA ALA A 160 -1.55 -13.93 6.08
C ALA A 160 -2.88 -14.23 5.38
N ARG A 161 -2.96 -15.28 4.55
CA ARG A 161 -4.19 -15.75 3.91
C ARG A 161 -5.32 -15.97 4.90
N GLU A 162 -5.03 -16.61 6.02
CA GLU A 162 -6.06 -16.90 7.03
C GLU A 162 -6.53 -15.63 7.72
N VAL A 163 -5.62 -14.69 7.98
CA VAL A 163 -5.95 -13.39 8.55
C VAL A 163 -6.83 -12.58 7.60
N VAL A 164 -6.48 -12.49 6.32
CA VAL A 164 -7.27 -11.80 5.30
C VAL A 164 -8.68 -12.42 5.21
N THR A 165 -8.76 -13.75 5.13
CA THR A 165 -10.06 -14.46 5.09
C THR A 165 -10.90 -14.15 6.32
N ALA A 166 -10.32 -14.21 7.51
CA ALA A 166 -11.05 -13.93 8.77
C ALA A 166 -11.50 -12.48 8.89
N GLN A 167 -10.65 -11.52 8.45
CA GLN A 167 -10.95 -10.09 8.58
C GLN A 167 -12.00 -9.61 7.59
N PHE A 168 -12.02 -10.14 6.38
CA PHE A 168 -12.93 -9.68 5.33
C PHE A 168 -14.11 -10.61 5.08
N GLY A 169 -14.12 -11.81 5.65
CA GLY A 169 -15.21 -12.78 5.50
C GLY A 169 -15.34 -13.34 4.08
N VAL A 170 -14.29 -13.27 3.28
CA VAL A 170 -14.24 -13.75 1.89
C VAL A 170 -13.01 -14.63 1.67
N PRO A 171 -13.04 -15.55 0.69
CA PRO A 171 -11.88 -16.40 0.40
C PRO A 171 -10.65 -15.59 0.03
N CYS A 172 -9.48 -16.05 0.47
CA CYS A 172 -8.18 -15.56 0.01
C CYS A 172 -7.37 -16.72 -0.55
N VAL A 173 -6.94 -16.62 -1.80
CA VAL A 173 -6.15 -17.64 -2.51
C VAL A 173 -4.70 -17.21 -2.50
N ALA A 174 -3.86 -17.98 -1.80
CA ALA A 174 -2.42 -17.74 -1.77
C ALA A 174 -1.76 -18.33 -3.04
N LEU A 175 -0.92 -17.50 -3.66
CA LEU A 175 -0.14 -17.83 -4.86
C LEU A 175 1.35 -17.76 -4.48
N PRO A 176 2.03 -18.90 -4.26
CA PRO A 176 3.46 -18.89 -4.06
C PRO A 176 4.18 -18.33 -5.29
N LEU A 177 4.94 -17.26 -5.08
CA LEU A 177 5.71 -16.59 -6.13
C LEU A 177 7.00 -17.37 -6.36
N ALA A 178 7.19 -17.92 -7.56
CA ALA A 178 8.33 -18.77 -7.90
C ALA A 178 9.54 -17.98 -8.40
N ASP A 179 9.31 -16.82 -9.02
CA ASP A 179 10.33 -15.98 -9.63
C ASP A 179 10.53 -14.67 -8.81
N PRO A 180 11.76 -14.37 -8.36
CA PRO A 180 12.06 -13.10 -7.66
C PRO A 180 11.70 -11.84 -8.45
N ALA A 181 11.53 -11.92 -9.77
CA ALA A 181 11.07 -10.81 -10.59
C ALA A 181 9.60 -10.41 -10.31
N PHE A 182 8.85 -11.24 -9.63
CA PHE A 182 7.48 -10.94 -9.17
C PHE A 182 7.43 -10.41 -7.72
N TYR A 183 8.57 -9.95 -7.22
CA TYR A 183 8.65 -9.33 -5.90
C TYR A 183 7.67 -8.17 -5.73
#